data_56a411ddabeff1517da4ea78fc836f9e
#
_entry.id   56a411ddabeff1517da4ea78fc836f9e
#
_cell.length_a   1.000
_cell.length_b   1.000
_cell.length_c   1.000
_cell.angle_alpha   90.00
_cell.angle_beta   90.00
_cell.angle_gamma   90.00
#
_symmetry.space_group_name_H-M   'P 1'
#
loop_
_entity.id
_entity.type
_entity.pdbx_description
1 polymer ?
#
loop_
_entity_poly.entity_id
_entity_poly.type
_entity_poly.pdbx_seq_one_letter_code
_entity_poly.pdbx_strand_id
1 'polypeptide(L)'
;MKPFFLFIAVLLPLLSYSQSVRKTVEGLVNDTTYFYGQGMVCDSYDAAMNDALDKLYSNVACNINSSVILPPESADNQLLKVVSTFDNEINEAIRPFTIIEDDDKEEYQYFLYMKRSDFREMCNNRSDDIKRYISKGLKMEDEGCLEDALKSYYWALVLCYAHPQGRKIQFLVDDQNVDYEWIIDRIDGQDGILRSFNFLVPKTNAVETDGEISVLQLFVTTKEGSKVNNLSCDCHNGTRFVPNTVRDGRLFVQLVDNSVRNVKIKVNYSFADDAKKMNPSVFKAMETIKMPRFSKNNVYSIDIDKFKNEDEDVPESPATVDSDVLDNIDASKANSLKIDDISEYLEKMHIVEDALRKRNIALARECFSKEGYDMFDTLSRYGKMTVVGNPDYKFLRYNDEVLCRSITLQFDFRNTVGFSQDVVFRFDTLNKLVTSIAFRLSDIAEKDIVSKTKWPEESRLLLINFLEDYQTAYALKRKDFLNAIYSDDALIIVGRVVKKTVLQDRMSLKMSDEEVRYAQYDKKKYIENLNKCFDSQEYIRLRFTETDFTKASGRFENIYGVRVRQEYSSSTYGDVGYLFLLVDLRGNMPKIHVRTWQPDKVALEKLIELGKDVRFE
;
A
#
# COMPACT_ATOMS: atom_id res chain seq x y z
N MET A 1 -71.62 21.44 29.51
CA MET A 1 -71.12 21.70 28.15
C MET A 1 -69.75 22.35 28.21
N LYS A 2 -68.71 21.70 28.80
CA LYS A 2 -67.33 22.24 28.86
C LYS A 2 -66.18 21.27 28.62
N PRO A 3 -66.36 19.97 28.30
CA PRO A 3 -65.19 19.15 27.90
C PRO A 3 -65.01 19.04 26.39
N PHE A 4 -65.92 19.45 25.54
CA PHE A 4 -65.87 19.23 24.09
C PHE A 4 -64.94 20.22 23.34
N PHE A 5 -64.74 21.42 23.91
CA PHE A 5 -63.85 22.42 23.29
C PHE A 5 -62.36 22.19 23.54
N LEU A 6 -61.98 21.43 24.59
CA LEU A 6 -60.58 21.15 24.89
C LEU A 6 -60.01 20.06 23.97
N PHE A 7 -60.84 19.13 23.51
CA PHE A 7 -60.45 18.04 22.61
C PHE A 7 -60.21 18.51 21.18
N ILE A 8 -60.97 19.53 20.73
CA ILE A 8 -60.81 20.12 19.39
C ILE A 8 -59.54 21.00 19.33
N ALA A 9 -59.15 21.66 20.42
CA ALA A 9 -57.95 22.51 20.48
C ALA A 9 -56.64 21.72 20.49
N VAL A 10 -56.65 20.45 20.93
CA VAL A 10 -55.50 19.54 20.91
C VAL A 10 -55.38 18.80 19.56
N LEU A 11 -56.51 18.50 18.90
CA LEU A 11 -56.53 17.86 17.58
C LEU A 11 -56.17 18.79 16.41
N LEU A 12 -56.47 20.08 16.51
CA LEU A 12 -56.16 21.06 15.46
C LEU A 12 -54.66 21.24 15.18
N PRO A 13 -53.76 21.33 16.18
CA PRO A 13 -52.31 21.37 15.91
C PRO A 13 -51.77 20.07 15.35
N LEU A 14 -52.28 18.89 15.78
CA LEU A 14 -51.88 17.59 15.23
C LEU A 14 -52.31 17.41 13.76
N LEU A 15 -53.55 17.86 13.42
CA LEU A 15 -54.02 17.84 12.04
C LEU A 15 -53.27 18.85 11.15
N SER A 16 -52.92 20.02 11.68
CA SER A 16 -52.12 21.02 10.96
C SER A 16 -50.67 20.58 10.74
N TYR A 17 -50.08 19.88 11.71
CA TYR A 17 -48.73 19.28 11.59
C TYR A 17 -48.74 18.20 10.52
N SER A 18 -49.66 17.25 10.54
CA SER A 18 -49.83 16.20 9.51
C SER A 18 -50.05 16.79 8.10
N GLN A 19 -50.83 17.87 7.96
CA GLN A 19 -51.02 18.54 6.67
C GLN A 19 -49.78 19.28 6.19
N SER A 20 -48.97 19.83 7.08
CA SER A 20 -47.70 20.49 6.74
C SER A 20 -46.67 19.47 6.25
N VAL A 21 -46.54 18.35 6.97
CA VAL A 21 -45.65 17.23 6.60
C VAL A 21 -46.00 16.71 5.20
N ARG A 22 -47.29 16.42 4.97
CA ARG A 22 -47.78 15.93 3.68
C ARG A 22 -47.48 16.88 2.52
N LYS A 23 -47.72 18.20 2.71
CA LYS A 23 -47.38 19.21 1.69
C LYS A 23 -45.89 19.28 1.38
N THR A 24 -45.05 19.15 2.39
CA THR A 24 -43.59 19.15 2.20
C THR A 24 -43.15 17.94 1.40
N VAL A 25 -43.62 16.73 1.74
CA VAL A 25 -43.33 15.49 1.00
C VAL A 25 -43.85 15.58 -0.44
N GLU A 26 -45.12 16.02 -0.66
CA GLU A 26 -45.67 16.23 -2.00
C GLU A 26 -44.87 17.25 -2.82
N GLY A 27 -44.36 18.30 -2.18
CA GLY A 27 -43.46 19.26 -2.82
C GLY A 27 -42.15 18.63 -3.30
N LEU A 28 -41.49 17.84 -2.45
CA LEU A 28 -40.24 17.16 -2.77
C LEU A 28 -40.41 16.05 -3.81
N VAL A 29 -41.53 15.31 -3.76
CA VAL A 29 -41.85 14.27 -4.77
C VAL A 29 -42.07 14.87 -6.16
N ASN A 30 -42.69 16.05 -6.25
CA ASN A 30 -42.94 16.74 -7.50
C ASN A 30 -41.76 17.58 -8.01
N ASP A 31 -40.73 17.77 -7.19
CA ASP A 31 -39.52 18.50 -7.57
C ASP A 31 -38.56 17.60 -8.30
N THR A 32 -38.42 17.78 -9.61
CA THR A 32 -37.57 17.00 -10.48
C THR A 32 -36.06 17.20 -10.21
N THR A 33 -35.67 18.09 -9.31
CA THR A 33 -34.27 18.33 -8.94
C THR A 33 -33.78 17.38 -7.85
N TYR A 34 -34.68 16.60 -7.24
CA TYR A 34 -34.34 15.65 -6.19
C TYR A 34 -34.54 14.19 -6.63
N PHE A 35 -33.79 13.31 -6.02
CA PHE A 35 -34.11 11.89 -5.83
C PHE A 35 -34.73 11.74 -4.44
N TYR A 36 -35.63 10.77 -4.29
CA TYR A 36 -36.28 10.52 -3.01
C TYR A 36 -36.60 9.04 -2.80
N GLY A 37 -36.77 8.68 -1.53
CA GLY A 37 -37.29 7.38 -1.10
C GLY A 37 -38.20 7.55 0.08
N GLN A 38 -39.45 7.11 -0.06
CA GLN A 38 -40.44 7.10 1.01
C GLN A 38 -40.58 5.69 1.56
N GLY A 39 -40.12 5.46 2.78
CA GLY A 39 -40.24 4.18 3.48
C GLY A 39 -41.71 3.87 3.84
N MET A 40 -41.97 2.59 4.06
CA MET A 40 -43.21 2.12 4.69
C MET A 40 -43.17 2.37 6.20
N VAL A 41 -44.31 2.25 6.86
CA VAL A 41 -44.36 2.23 8.33
C VAL A 41 -43.75 0.91 8.80
N CYS A 42 -42.76 0.97 9.67
CA CYS A 42 -42.07 -0.17 10.25
C CYS A 42 -42.10 -0.12 11.77
N ASP A 43 -41.83 -1.24 12.41
CA ASP A 43 -41.84 -1.42 13.87
C ASP A 43 -40.52 -0.98 14.55
N SER A 44 -39.53 -0.60 13.76
CA SER A 44 -38.28 -0.08 14.28
C SER A 44 -37.71 1.03 13.38
N TYR A 45 -36.96 1.93 14.02
CA TYR A 45 -36.24 3.01 13.37
C TYR A 45 -35.36 2.52 12.22
N ASP A 46 -34.51 1.50 12.50
CA ASP A 46 -33.55 0.98 11.53
C ASP A 46 -34.27 0.35 10.32
N ALA A 47 -35.36 -0.37 10.54
CA ALA A 47 -36.13 -0.96 9.45
C ALA A 47 -36.76 0.13 8.56
N ALA A 48 -37.33 1.19 9.14
CA ALA A 48 -37.93 2.29 8.41
C ALA A 48 -36.89 3.10 7.61
N MET A 49 -35.71 3.34 8.17
CA MET A 49 -34.61 4.02 7.48
C MET A 49 -34.06 3.20 6.33
N ASN A 50 -33.84 1.89 6.55
CA ASN A 50 -33.36 1.00 5.50
C ASN A 50 -34.37 0.87 4.35
N ASP A 51 -35.67 0.74 4.63
CA ASP A 51 -36.69 0.70 3.57
C ASP A 51 -36.76 2.01 2.78
N ALA A 52 -36.65 3.17 3.46
CA ALA A 52 -36.58 4.46 2.77
C ALA A 52 -35.32 4.59 1.90
N LEU A 53 -34.18 4.08 2.36
CA LEU A 53 -32.92 4.07 1.61
C LEU A 53 -33.00 3.17 0.38
N ASP A 54 -33.57 1.98 0.50
CA ASP A 54 -33.79 1.06 -0.62
C ASP A 54 -34.70 1.68 -1.69
N LYS A 55 -35.72 2.42 -1.27
CA LYS A 55 -36.59 3.18 -2.20
C LYS A 55 -35.85 4.32 -2.88
N LEU A 56 -34.97 5.03 -2.14
CA LEU A 56 -34.12 6.07 -2.72
C LEU A 56 -33.18 5.49 -3.77
N TYR A 57 -32.48 4.38 -3.48
CA TYR A 57 -31.60 3.72 -4.45
C TYR A 57 -32.36 3.27 -5.70
N SER A 58 -33.56 2.72 -5.52
CA SER A 58 -34.43 2.34 -6.63
C SER A 58 -34.85 3.56 -7.45
N ASN A 59 -35.17 4.69 -6.81
CA ASN A 59 -35.51 5.93 -7.49
C ASN A 59 -34.33 6.50 -8.27
N VAL A 60 -33.13 6.50 -7.69
CA VAL A 60 -31.89 6.89 -8.40
C VAL A 60 -31.70 5.97 -9.61
N ALA A 61 -31.73 4.65 -9.43
CA ALA A 61 -31.51 3.68 -10.49
C ALA A 61 -32.49 3.84 -11.66
N CYS A 62 -33.77 4.09 -11.37
CA CYS A 62 -34.80 4.27 -12.40
C CYS A 62 -34.71 5.60 -13.17
N ASN A 63 -34.14 6.63 -12.56
CA ASN A 63 -34.17 8.00 -13.08
C ASN A 63 -32.83 8.49 -13.65
N ILE A 64 -31.77 7.70 -13.60
CA ILE A 64 -30.49 8.04 -14.25
C ILE A 64 -30.39 7.41 -15.64
N ASN A 65 -29.87 8.18 -16.59
CA ASN A 65 -29.51 7.60 -17.89
C ASN A 65 -28.26 6.75 -17.71
N SER A 66 -28.34 5.45 -18.01
CA SER A 66 -27.28 4.49 -17.73
C SER A 66 -26.78 3.75 -18.97
N SER A 67 -25.54 3.36 -18.95
CA SER A 67 -24.93 2.39 -19.88
C SER A 67 -23.87 1.58 -19.15
N VAL A 68 -24.31 0.70 -18.26
CA VAL A 68 -23.44 -0.15 -17.45
C VAL A 68 -22.72 -1.19 -18.33
N ILE A 69 -21.53 -1.63 -17.88
CA ILE A 69 -20.70 -2.61 -18.59
C ILE A 69 -21.25 -4.03 -18.43
N LEU A 70 -21.97 -4.30 -17.35
CA LEU A 70 -22.43 -5.64 -16.99
C LEU A 70 -23.42 -6.23 -18.03
N PRO A 71 -23.43 -7.56 -18.23
CA PRO A 71 -24.34 -8.20 -19.18
C PRO A 71 -25.82 -8.01 -18.80
N PRO A 72 -26.76 -8.11 -19.74
CA PRO A 72 -28.16 -7.70 -19.58
C PRO A 72 -29.05 -8.66 -18.76
N GLU A 73 -28.52 -9.39 -17.81
CA GLU A 73 -29.33 -10.16 -16.86
C GLU A 73 -30.05 -9.21 -15.91
N SER A 74 -31.31 -8.94 -16.15
CA SER A 74 -32.15 -8.00 -15.38
C SER A 74 -31.48 -6.62 -15.13
N ALA A 75 -31.62 -5.70 -16.09
CA ALA A 75 -30.98 -4.37 -16.05
C ALA A 75 -31.24 -3.58 -14.75
N ASP A 76 -32.42 -3.74 -14.15
CA ASP A 76 -32.80 -3.04 -12.92
C ASP A 76 -31.93 -3.46 -11.71
N ASN A 77 -31.67 -4.75 -11.54
CA ASN A 77 -30.83 -5.25 -10.44
C ASN A 77 -29.35 -4.87 -10.58
N GLN A 78 -28.87 -4.66 -11.80
CA GLN A 78 -27.47 -4.30 -12.05
C GLN A 78 -27.22 -2.83 -11.76
N LEU A 79 -28.15 -1.97 -12.22
CA LEU A 79 -28.01 -0.55 -11.96
C LEU A 79 -28.19 -0.22 -10.47
N LEU A 80 -29.05 -0.96 -9.78
CA LEU A 80 -29.18 -0.86 -8.34
C LEU A 80 -27.86 -1.21 -7.62
N LYS A 81 -27.17 -2.28 -8.06
CA LYS A 81 -25.84 -2.63 -7.54
C LYS A 81 -24.83 -1.53 -7.81
N VAL A 82 -24.83 -0.92 -8.99
CA VAL A 82 -23.94 0.21 -9.29
C VAL A 82 -24.24 1.39 -8.37
N VAL A 83 -25.51 1.74 -8.17
CA VAL A 83 -25.91 2.82 -7.24
C VAL A 83 -25.46 2.51 -5.81
N SER A 84 -25.60 1.26 -5.35
CA SER A 84 -25.17 0.87 -3.99
C SER A 84 -23.65 0.91 -3.78
N THR A 85 -22.86 1.02 -4.85
CA THR A 85 -21.41 1.28 -4.70
C THR A 85 -21.08 2.72 -4.30
N PHE A 86 -22.06 3.63 -4.34
CA PHE A 86 -21.96 5.00 -3.86
C PHE A 86 -22.54 5.18 -2.45
N ASP A 87 -22.70 4.10 -1.71
CA ASP A 87 -23.37 4.06 -0.42
C ASP A 87 -22.86 5.13 0.56
N ASN A 88 -21.53 5.25 0.69
CA ASN A 88 -20.92 6.24 1.58
C ASN A 88 -21.26 7.67 1.16
N GLU A 89 -21.06 7.99 -0.11
CA GLU A 89 -21.29 9.32 -0.68
C GLU A 89 -22.79 9.70 -0.64
N ILE A 90 -23.67 8.73 -0.92
CA ILE A 90 -25.12 8.93 -0.83
C ILE A 90 -25.53 9.21 0.62
N ASN A 91 -25.02 8.44 1.58
CA ASN A 91 -25.32 8.63 3.00
C ASN A 91 -24.89 10.00 3.53
N GLU A 92 -23.83 10.58 2.99
CA GLU A 92 -23.43 11.96 3.32
C GLU A 92 -24.36 13.02 2.70
N ALA A 93 -24.92 12.74 1.52
CA ALA A 93 -25.72 13.68 0.75
C ALA A 93 -27.21 13.63 1.10
N ILE A 94 -27.72 12.52 1.62
CA ILE A 94 -29.15 12.37 1.97
C ILE A 94 -29.58 13.33 3.07
N ARG A 95 -30.86 13.72 2.99
CA ARG A 95 -31.56 14.50 4.02
C ARG A 95 -32.76 13.70 4.49
N PRO A 96 -32.78 13.29 5.77
CA PRO A 96 -33.93 12.61 6.34
C PRO A 96 -35.05 13.61 6.68
N PHE A 97 -36.27 13.16 6.47
CA PHE A 97 -37.47 13.85 6.90
C PHE A 97 -38.38 12.84 7.59
N THR A 98 -38.72 13.10 8.85
CA THR A 98 -39.58 12.22 9.65
C THR A 98 -41.04 12.42 9.25
N ILE A 99 -41.70 11.33 8.85
CA ILE A 99 -43.14 11.30 8.60
C ILE A 99 -43.88 10.81 9.86
N ILE A 100 -43.45 9.70 10.45
CA ILE A 100 -43.96 9.10 11.67
C ILE A 100 -42.78 8.72 12.56
N GLU A 101 -42.86 9.09 13.83
CA GLU A 101 -41.95 8.65 14.89
C GLU A 101 -42.77 8.60 16.19
N ASP A 102 -43.23 7.40 16.55
CA ASP A 102 -44.10 7.13 17.72
C ASP A 102 -43.50 5.93 18.48
N ASP A 103 -42.68 6.24 19.49
CA ASP A 103 -41.99 5.23 20.32
C ASP A 103 -43.00 4.40 21.14
N ASP A 104 -44.16 4.97 21.50
CA ASP A 104 -45.19 4.26 22.31
C ASP A 104 -45.95 3.20 21.49
N LYS A 105 -46.01 3.41 20.17
CA LYS A 105 -46.70 2.48 19.25
C LYS A 105 -45.72 1.67 18.43
N GLU A 106 -44.40 1.92 18.56
CA GLU A 106 -43.36 1.32 17.72
C GLU A 106 -43.64 1.52 16.22
N GLU A 107 -44.05 2.74 15.82
CA GLU A 107 -44.37 3.11 14.45
C GLU A 107 -43.38 4.15 13.94
N TYR A 108 -42.62 3.84 12.92
CA TYR A 108 -41.61 4.70 12.32
C TYR A 108 -41.75 4.76 10.81
N GLN A 109 -41.70 5.98 10.24
CA GLN A 109 -41.70 6.21 8.79
C GLN A 109 -40.83 7.40 8.44
N TYR A 110 -39.91 7.20 7.50
CA TYR A 110 -39.00 8.25 7.04
C TYR A 110 -39.11 8.48 5.54
N PHE A 111 -38.81 9.71 5.16
CA PHE A 111 -38.64 10.14 3.78
C PHE A 111 -37.20 10.64 3.61
N LEU A 112 -36.46 10.04 2.69
CA LEU A 112 -35.10 10.43 2.37
C LEU A 112 -35.09 11.13 1.03
N TYR A 113 -34.29 12.18 0.90
CA TYR A 113 -34.10 12.88 -0.36
C TYR A 113 -32.68 13.39 -0.52
N MET A 114 -32.24 13.52 -1.77
CA MET A 114 -30.94 14.05 -2.13
C MET A 114 -31.06 14.80 -3.46
N LYS A 115 -30.20 15.81 -3.69
CA LYS A 115 -30.20 16.52 -4.98
C LYS A 115 -29.65 15.64 -6.09
N ARG A 116 -30.23 15.75 -7.29
CA ARG A 116 -29.68 15.07 -8.48
C ARG A 116 -28.30 15.60 -8.87
N SER A 117 -28.00 16.88 -8.56
CA SER A 117 -26.66 17.46 -8.75
C SER A 117 -25.60 16.73 -7.94
N ASP A 118 -25.92 16.34 -6.70
CA ASP A 118 -24.97 15.72 -5.78
C ASP A 118 -24.57 14.32 -6.33
N PHE A 119 -25.54 13.53 -6.79
CA PHE A 119 -25.24 12.25 -7.43
C PHE A 119 -24.43 12.39 -8.74
N ARG A 120 -24.70 13.45 -9.51
CA ARG A 120 -23.90 13.77 -10.71
C ARG A 120 -22.46 14.11 -10.35
N GLU A 121 -22.26 14.86 -9.27
CA GLU A 121 -20.94 15.19 -8.75
C GLU A 121 -20.19 13.93 -8.30
N MET A 122 -20.85 13.00 -7.57
CA MET A 122 -20.28 11.71 -7.19
C MET A 122 -19.81 10.92 -8.41
N CYS A 123 -20.62 10.88 -9.48
CA CYS A 123 -20.23 10.23 -10.74
C CYS A 123 -19.01 10.91 -11.39
N ASN A 124 -18.96 12.24 -11.40
CA ASN A 124 -17.84 13.00 -11.94
C ASN A 124 -16.55 12.72 -11.14
N ASN A 125 -16.62 12.73 -9.81
CA ASN A 125 -15.50 12.42 -8.93
C ASN A 125 -14.96 11.01 -9.20
N ARG A 126 -15.86 10.03 -9.36
CA ARG A 126 -15.49 8.65 -9.74
C ARG A 126 -14.83 8.60 -11.11
N SER A 127 -15.29 9.39 -12.08
CA SER A 127 -14.66 9.49 -13.40
C SER A 127 -13.25 10.09 -13.32
N ASP A 128 -13.03 11.07 -12.46
CA ASP A 128 -11.71 11.65 -12.24
C ASP A 128 -10.77 10.67 -11.51
N ASP A 129 -11.29 9.85 -10.61
CA ASP A 129 -10.53 8.76 -9.99
C ASP A 129 -10.10 7.71 -11.02
N ILE A 130 -10.98 7.32 -11.95
CA ILE A 130 -10.63 6.41 -13.04
C ILE A 130 -9.47 6.98 -13.87
N LYS A 131 -9.56 8.25 -14.31
CA LYS A 131 -8.48 8.93 -15.04
C LYS A 131 -7.17 8.91 -14.27
N ARG A 132 -7.23 9.26 -12.99
CA ARG A 132 -6.06 9.28 -12.10
C ARG A 132 -5.38 7.91 -12.03
N TYR A 133 -6.16 6.83 -11.92
CA TYR A 133 -5.62 5.48 -11.90
C TYR A 133 -5.04 5.06 -13.25
N ILE A 134 -5.66 5.44 -14.37
CA ILE A 134 -5.13 5.16 -15.71
C ILE A 134 -3.78 5.88 -15.90
N SER A 135 -3.73 7.19 -15.64
CA SER A 135 -2.48 7.97 -15.75
C SER A 135 -1.39 7.44 -14.82
N LYS A 136 -1.77 7.01 -13.61
CA LYS A 136 -0.83 6.37 -12.69
C LYS A 136 -0.33 5.04 -13.25
N GLY A 137 -1.21 4.24 -13.84
CA GLY A 137 -0.85 2.96 -14.46
C GLY A 137 0.16 3.12 -15.58
N LEU A 138 -0.08 4.05 -16.50
CA LEU A 138 0.85 4.40 -17.61
C LEU A 138 2.23 4.81 -17.07
N LYS A 139 2.25 5.73 -16.11
CA LYS A 139 3.50 6.17 -15.49
C LYS A 139 4.27 5.02 -14.83
N MET A 140 3.58 4.18 -14.08
CA MET A 140 4.20 3.03 -13.40
C MET A 140 4.73 2.00 -14.40
N GLU A 141 4.06 1.83 -15.53
CA GLU A 141 4.48 0.93 -16.60
C GLU A 141 5.75 1.45 -17.30
N ASP A 142 5.81 2.76 -17.62
CA ASP A 142 7.00 3.41 -18.17
C ASP A 142 8.21 3.32 -17.21
N GLU A 143 7.95 3.34 -15.90
CA GLU A 143 8.97 3.17 -14.85
C GLU A 143 9.34 1.69 -14.60
N GLY A 144 8.72 0.72 -15.30
CA GLY A 144 8.94 -0.71 -15.11
C GLY A 144 8.30 -1.28 -13.83
N CYS A 145 7.45 -0.50 -13.16
CA CYS A 145 6.76 -0.90 -11.92
C CYS A 145 5.46 -1.64 -12.22
N LEU A 146 5.57 -2.81 -12.83
CA LEU A 146 4.42 -3.55 -13.41
C LEU A 146 3.36 -3.95 -12.37
N GLU A 147 3.73 -4.21 -11.12
CA GLU A 147 2.75 -4.46 -10.05
C GLU A 147 1.85 -3.26 -9.79
N ASP A 148 2.44 -2.07 -9.64
CA ASP A 148 1.69 -0.84 -9.38
C ASP A 148 0.88 -0.39 -10.61
N ALA A 149 1.39 -0.65 -11.82
CA ALA A 149 0.65 -0.46 -13.06
C ALA A 149 -0.58 -1.38 -13.11
N LEU A 150 -0.40 -2.67 -12.88
CA LEU A 150 -1.47 -3.68 -12.86
C LEU A 150 -2.54 -3.35 -11.81
N LYS A 151 -2.13 -2.97 -10.61
CA LYS A 151 -3.02 -2.52 -9.54
C LYS A 151 -3.85 -1.31 -9.96
N SER A 152 -3.20 -0.31 -10.53
CA SER A 152 -3.84 0.93 -10.95
C SER A 152 -4.85 0.68 -12.07
N TYR A 153 -4.50 -0.09 -13.09
CA TYR A 153 -5.42 -0.45 -14.17
C TYR A 153 -6.60 -1.29 -13.68
N TYR A 154 -6.35 -2.27 -12.81
CA TYR A 154 -7.44 -3.09 -12.28
C TYR A 154 -8.43 -2.27 -11.43
N TRP A 155 -7.93 -1.35 -10.60
CA TRP A 155 -8.79 -0.47 -9.81
C TRP A 155 -9.56 0.53 -10.69
N ALA A 156 -8.93 1.07 -11.74
CA ALA A 156 -9.65 1.86 -12.75
C ALA A 156 -10.78 1.06 -13.39
N LEU A 157 -10.52 -0.20 -13.78
CA LEU A 157 -11.52 -1.10 -14.34
C LEU A 157 -12.68 -1.37 -13.38
N VAL A 158 -12.39 -1.61 -12.08
CA VAL A 158 -13.41 -1.80 -11.04
C VAL A 158 -14.34 -0.59 -10.97
N LEU A 159 -13.78 0.61 -10.95
CA LEU A 159 -14.55 1.84 -10.91
C LEU A 159 -15.35 2.08 -12.22
N CYS A 160 -14.83 1.69 -13.38
CA CYS A 160 -15.59 1.71 -14.64
C CYS A 160 -16.83 0.81 -14.54
N TYR A 161 -16.70 -0.41 -14.02
CA TYR A 161 -17.83 -1.31 -13.82
C TYR A 161 -18.82 -0.80 -12.77
N ALA A 162 -18.36 -0.04 -11.81
CA ALA A 162 -19.18 0.61 -10.78
C ALA A 162 -19.71 2.00 -11.19
N HIS A 163 -19.64 2.37 -12.47
CA HIS A 163 -20.08 3.68 -12.96
C HIS A 163 -21.35 3.55 -13.81
N PRO A 164 -22.38 4.41 -13.59
CA PRO A 164 -23.64 4.36 -14.37
C PRO A 164 -23.44 4.49 -15.88
N GLN A 165 -22.42 5.21 -16.32
CA GLN A 165 -22.09 5.43 -17.74
C GLN A 165 -20.87 4.61 -18.19
N GLY A 166 -20.51 3.54 -17.49
CA GLY A 166 -19.27 2.81 -17.68
C GLY A 166 -18.93 2.42 -19.12
N ARG A 167 -19.94 2.03 -19.93
CA ARG A 167 -19.71 1.67 -21.35
C ARG A 167 -19.43 2.85 -22.27
N LYS A 168 -19.84 4.05 -21.90
CA LYS A 168 -19.74 5.25 -22.75
C LYS A 168 -18.63 6.18 -22.33
N ILE A 169 -18.01 5.91 -21.18
CA ILE A 169 -16.93 6.75 -20.70
C ILE A 169 -15.72 6.53 -21.58
N GLN A 170 -15.27 7.62 -22.17
CA GLN A 170 -13.97 7.73 -22.82
C GLN A 170 -13.16 8.80 -22.09
N PHE A 171 -11.91 8.49 -21.82
CA PHE A 171 -10.98 9.37 -21.19
C PHE A 171 -9.89 9.75 -22.18
N LEU A 172 -9.56 11.03 -22.24
CA LEU A 172 -8.33 11.47 -22.88
C LEU A 172 -7.22 11.47 -21.82
N VAL A 173 -6.27 10.57 -21.97
CA VAL A 173 -5.11 10.45 -21.07
C VAL A 173 -3.86 10.46 -21.95
N ASP A 174 -2.98 11.43 -21.73
CA ASP A 174 -1.73 11.59 -22.50
C ASP A 174 -1.94 11.51 -24.02
N ASP A 175 -2.96 12.25 -24.53
CA ASP A 175 -3.40 12.30 -25.93
C ASP A 175 -3.96 10.98 -26.49
N GLN A 176 -4.21 9.97 -25.66
CA GLN A 176 -4.86 8.71 -26.04
C GLN A 176 -6.32 8.66 -25.55
N ASN A 177 -7.21 8.20 -26.41
CA ASN A 177 -8.57 7.85 -25.99
C ASN A 177 -8.57 6.48 -25.33
N VAL A 178 -8.93 6.45 -24.06
CA VAL A 178 -8.96 5.25 -23.22
C VAL A 178 -10.38 4.98 -22.77
N ASP A 179 -10.81 3.74 -22.87
CA ASP A 179 -12.07 3.23 -22.34
C ASP A 179 -11.83 1.96 -21.50
N TYR A 180 -12.90 1.33 -21.04
CA TYR A 180 -12.79 0.11 -20.24
C TYR A 180 -12.22 -1.09 -21.03
N GLU A 181 -12.44 -1.17 -22.34
CA GLU A 181 -11.91 -2.25 -23.19
C GLU A 181 -10.40 -2.10 -23.33
N TRP A 182 -9.92 -0.89 -23.53
CA TRP A 182 -8.49 -0.59 -23.51
C TRP A 182 -7.84 -1.00 -22.18
N ILE A 183 -8.51 -0.74 -21.03
CA ILE A 183 -7.99 -1.15 -19.71
C ILE A 183 -7.90 -2.67 -19.61
N ILE A 184 -8.92 -3.39 -20.09
CA ILE A 184 -8.91 -4.86 -20.14
C ILE A 184 -7.75 -5.37 -20.99
N ASP A 185 -7.54 -4.79 -22.18
CA ASP A 185 -6.45 -5.17 -23.06
C ASP A 185 -5.08 -4.90 -22.45
N ARG A 186 -4.95 -3.82 -21.69
CA ARG A 186 -3.71 -3.51 -20.97
C ARG A 186 -3.42 -4.51 -19.85
N ILE A 187 -4.44 -5.02 -19.18
CA ILE A 187 -4.30 -6.05 -18.12
C ILE A 187 -4.04 -7.42 -18.75
N ASP A 188 -4.87 -7.89 -19.68
CA ASP A 188 -4.95 -9.29 -20.13
C ASP A 188 -4.97 -9.47 -21.68
N GLY A 189 -4.76 -8.40 -22.44
CA GLY A 189 -4.62 -8.45 -23.90
C GLY A 189 -3.37 -9.23 -24.35
N GLN A 190 -3.11 -9.29 -25.64
CA GLN A 190 -1.97 -10.02 -26.22
C GLN A 190 -0.64 -9.50 -25.64
N ASP A 191 -0.53 -8.18 -25.46
CA ASP A 191 0.61 -7.48 -24.86
C ASP A 191 0.28 -6.96 -23.45
N GLY A 192 -0.73 -7.54 -22.80
CA GLY A 192 -1.16 -7.17 -21.46
C GLY A 192 -0.16 -7.59 -20.40
N ILE A 193 -0.17 -6.87 -19.28
CA ILE A 193 0.79 -7.06 -18.18
C ILE A 193 0.76 -8.50 -17.64
N LEU A 194 -0.44 -9.13 -17.52
CA LEU A 194 -0.56 -10.51 -17.03
C LEU A 194 0.12 -11.55 -17.95
N ARG A 195 0.50 -11.18 -19.16
CA ARG A 195 1.21 -12.07 -20.11
C ARG A 195 2.67 -11.65 -20.31
N SER A 196 3.12 -10.61 -19.62
CA SER A 196 4.45 -10.03 -19.81
C SER A 196 5.53 -10.67 -18.95
N PHE A 197 5.20 -11.59 -18.05
CA PHE A 197 6.16 -12.19 -17.15
C PHE A 197 6.75 -13.51 -17.67
N ASN A 198 8.05 -13.68 -17.51
CA ASN A 198 8.76 -14.93 -17.68
C ASN A 198 9.30 -15.40 -16.34
N PHE A 199 9.02 -16.66 -15.98
CA PHE A 199 9.57 -17.32 -14.79
C PHE A 199 10.56 -18.37 -15.24
N LEU A 200 11.85 -18.13 -15.01
CA LEU A 200 12.96 -18.92 -15.52
C LEU A 200 13.61 -19.70 -14.39
N VAL A 201 13.84 -20.98 -14.60
CA VAL A 201 14.58 -21.83 -13.67
C VAL A 201 16.09 -21.69 -13.98
N PRO A 202 16.96 -21.35 -13.01
CA PRO A 202 18.41 -21.28 -13.23
C PRO A 202 18.98 -22.65 -13.57
N LYS A 203 20.03 -22.69 -14.41
CA LYS A 203 20.70 -23.95 -14.86
C LYS A 203 21.36 -24.69 -13.70
N THR A 204 21.84 -23.98 -12.69
CA THR A 204 22.56 -24.54 -11.54
C THR A 204 21.82 -24.22 -10.25
N ASN A 205 21.68 -25.20 -9.37
CA ASN A 205 21.13 -25.06 -8.02
C ASN A 205 19.72 -24.42 -7.97
N ALA A 206 18.85 -24.81 -8.90
CA ALA A 206 17.46 -24.34 -8.91
C ALA A 206 16.71 -24.70 -7.64
N VAL A 207 17.00 -25.87 -7.06
CA VAL A 207 16.45 -26.32 -5.79
C VAL A 207 17.57 -26.54 -4.79
N GLU A 208 17.56 -25.79 -3.72
CA GLU A 208 18.47 -25.94 -2.60
C GLU A 208 17.76 -26.68 -1.48
N THR A 209 18.50 -27.61 -0.87
CA THR A 209 18.01 -28.36 0.27
C THR A 209 18.88 -28.05 1.46
N ASP A 210 18.29 -27.49 2.49
CA ASP A 210 18.93 -27.29 3.79
C ASP A 210 18.13 -28.09 4.84
N GLY A 211 18.65 -29.26 5.17
CA GLY A 211 17.98 -30.20 6.06
C GLY A 211 16.62 -30.68 5.50
N GLU A 212 15.51 -30.26 6.12
CA GLU A 212 14.15 -30.60 5.71
C GLU A 212 13.51 -29.58 4.74
N ILE A 213 14.18 -28.47 4.44
CA ILE A 213 13.62 -27.39 3.64
C ILE A 213 14.20 -27.41 2.25
N SER A 214 13.34 -27.39 1.24
CA SER A 214 13.70 -27.24 -0.17
C SER A 214 13.20 -25.89 -0.68
N VAL A 215 14.08 -25.09 -1.27
CA VAL A 215 13.78 -23.77 -1.82
C VAL A 215 14.07 -23.76 -3.31
N LEU A 216 13.04 -23.48 -4.11
CA LEU A 216 13.18 -23.23 -5.55
C LEU A 216 13.43 -21.75 -5.78
N GLN A 217 14.54 -21.43 -6.42
CA GLN A 217 14.84 -20.10 -6.92
C GLN A 217 14.39 -19.97 -8.37
N LEU A 218 13.70 -18.87 -8.71
CA LEU A 218 13.31 -18.52 -10.07
C LEU A 218 13.81 -17.11 -10.40
N PHE A 219 14.24 -16.90 -11.64
CA PHE A 219 14.41 -15.56 -12.20
C PHE A 219 13.11 -15.10 -12.84
N VAL A 220 12.74 -13.84 -12.60
CA VAL A 220 11.52 -13.26 -13.15
C VAL A 220 11.86 -12.02 -13.95
N THR A 221 11.54 -12.08 -15.25
CA THR A 221 11.79 -10.99 -16.20
C THR A 221 10.51 -10.64 -16.95
N THR A 222 10.50 -9.49 -17.58
CA THR A 222 9.52 -9.19 -18.64
C THR A 222 9.87 -9.97 -19.91
N LYS A 223 8.99 -9.95 -20.92
CA LYS A 223 9.28 -10.52 -22.24
C LYS A 223 10.49 -9.89 -22.91
N GLU A 224 10.76 -8.62 -22.64
CA GLU A 224 11.90 -7.85 -23.15
C GLU A 224 13.20 -8.13 -22.36
N GLY A 225 13.14 -9.00 -21.35
CA GLY A 225 14.29 -9.40 -20.55
C GLY A 225 14.60 -8.49 -19.36
N SER A 226 13.83 -7.42 -19.12
CA SER A 226 13.98 -6.55 -17.97
C SER A 226 13.60 -7.25 -16.68
N LYS A 227 14.32 -7.00 -15.58
CA LYS A 227 14.00 -7.57 -14.26
C LYS A 227 12.66 -7.07 -13.78
N VAL A 228 11.88 -7.97 -13.18
CA VAL A 228 10.60 -7.62 -12.54
C VAL A 228 10.83 -7.38 -11.06
N ASN A 229 10.49 -6.18 -10.58
CA ASN A 229 10.58 -5.81 -9.19
C ASN A 229 9.18 -5.71 -8.56
N ASN A 230 9.03 -6.21 -7.33
CA ASN A 230 7.80 -6.08 -6.55
C ASN A 230 6.55 -6.66 -7.23
N LEU A 231 6.55 -7.92 -7.61
CA LEU A 231 5.36 -8.60 -8.10
C LEU A 231 4.81 -9.54 -7.04
N SER A 232 3.61 -9.24 -6.55
CA SER A 232 2.89 -10.08 -5.58
C SER A 232 2.26 -11.29 -6.27
N CYS A 233 2.50 -12.48 -5.75
CA CYS A 233 1.98 -13.73 -6.30
C CYS A 233 1.71 -14.76 -5.20
N ASP A 234 0.88 -15.74 -5.51
CA ASP A 234 0.70 -16.94 -4.70
C ASP A 234 1.41 -18.11 -5.38
N CYS A 235 2.31 -18.78 -4.68
CA CYS A 235 3.06 -19.92 -5.19
C CYS A 235 2.55 -21.23 -4.60
N HIS A 236 2.24 -22.21 -5.45
CA HIS A 236 1.85 -23.54 -5.00
C HIS A 236 3.09 -24.34 -4.62
N ASN A 237 3.25 -24.65 -3.34
CA ASN A 237 4.45 -25.25 -2.76
C ASN A 237 4.51 -26.78 -2.78
N GLY A 238 3.58 -27.42 -3.48
CA GLY A 238 3.34 -28.87 -3.50
C GLY A 238 2.02 -29.25 -2.81
N THR A 239 1.57 -28.51 -1.80
CA THR A 239 0.32 -28.79 -1.08
C THR A 239 -0.70 -27.66 -1.16
N ARG A 240 -0.25 -26.40 -1.07
CA ARG A 240 -1.13 -25.22 -1.04
C ARG A 240 -0.49 -24.02 -1.70
N PHE A 241 -1.31 -23.04 -2.03
CA PHE A 241 -0.82 -21.71 -2.43
C PHE A 241 -0.35 -20.92 -1.19
N VAL A 242 0.84 -20.34 -1.30
CA VAL A 242 1.46 -19.50 -0.27
C VAL A 242 1.77 -18.15 -0.90
N PRO A 243 1.35 -17.03 -0.27
CA PRO A 243 1.71 -15.70 -0.74
C PRO A 243 3.21 -15.50 -0.80
N ASN A 244 3.66 -14.83 -1.87
CA ASN A 244 5.06 -14.57 -2.14
C ASN A 244 5.22 -13.25 -2.90
N THR A 245 6.45 -12.76 -3.03
CA THR A 245 6.75 -11.53 -3.77
C THR A 245 8.04 -11.70 -4.56
N VAL A 246 8.01 -11.35 -5.85
CA VAL A 246 9.22 -11.21 -6.67
C VAL A 246 9.97 -9.97 -6.22
N ARG A 247 11.28 -10.07 -6.10
CA ARG A 247 12.16 -8.94 -5.75
C ARG A 247 13.44 -9.03 -6.55
N ASP A 248 13.87 -7.92 -7.09
CA ASP A 248 15.08 -7.80 -7.89
C ASP A 248 15.20 -8.93 -8.93
N GLY A 249 14.11 -9.21 -9.62
CA GLY A 249 14.05 -10.28 -10.61
C GLY A 249 14.13 -11.70 -10.05
N ARG A 250 13.99 -11.90 -8.74
CA ARG A 250 14.07 -13.22 -8.09
C ARG A 250 12.82 -13.56 -7.33
N LEU A 251 12.42 -14.82 -7.43
CA LEU A 251 11.31 -15.40 -6.67
C LEU A 251 11.79 -16.68 -6.00
N PHE A 252 11.58 -16.79 -4.70
CA PHE A 252 11.97 -17.96 -3.91
C PHE A 252 10.72 -18.68 -3.43
N VAL A 253 10.57 -19.94 -3.81
CA VAL A 253 9.42 -20.77 -3.44
C VAL A 253 9.85 -21.87 -2.50
N GLN A 254 9.40 -21.80 -1.27
CA GLN A 254 9.63 -22.87 -0.30
C GLN A 254 8.75 -24.07 -0.64
N LEU A 255 9.37 -25.18 -1.02
CA LEU A 255 8.68 -26.43 -1.35
C LEU A 255 8.47 -27.28 -0.09
N VAL A 256 7.45 -28.12 -0.11
CA VAL A 256 7.18 -29.06 1.02
C VAL A 256 8.25 -30.14 1.11
N ASP A 257 8.77 -30.59 -0.03
CA ASP A 257 9.86 -31.55 -0.14
C ASP A 257 10.49 -31.53 -1.54
N ASN A 258 11.53 -32.33 -1.76
CA ASN A 258 12.27 -32.45 -3.02
C ASN A 258 11.54 -33.23 -4.12
N SER A 259 10.36 -33.79 -3.87
CA SER A 259 9.58 -34.54 -4.87
C SER A 259 8.71 -33.64 -5.75
N VAL A 260 8.54 -32.37 -5.36
CA VAL A 260 7.77 -31.41 -6.14
C VAL A 260 8.47 -31.13 -7.47
N ARG A 261 7.77 -31.39 -8.58
CA ARG A 261 8.28 -31.21 -9.95
C ARG A 261 7.59 -30.09 -10.72
N ASN A 262 6.43 -29.67 -10.26
CA ASN A 262 5.69 -28.60 -10.89
C ASN A 262 5.22 -27.57 -9.87
N VAL A 263 5.56 -26.32 -10.12
CA VAL A 263 5.15 -25.18 -9.31
C VAL A 263 4.21 -24.31 -10.10
N LYS A 264 3.08 -23.95 -9.51
CA LYS A 264 2.15 -22.98 -10.10
C LYS A 264 2.30 -21.65 -9.39
N ILE A 265 2.45 -20.59 -10.18
CA ILE A 265 2.59 -19.22 -9.70
C ILE A 265 1.37 -18.45 -10.18
N LYS A 266 0.63 -17.89 -9.26
CA LYS A 266 -0.57 -17.09 -9.53
C LYS A 266 -0.28 -15.64 -9.22
N VAL A 267 -0.18 -14.81 -10.25
CA VAL A 267 0.04 -13.36 -10.11
C VAL A 267 -1.21 -12.70 -9.52
N ASN A 268 -1.04 -11.88 -8.51
CA ASN A 268 -2.13 -11.08 -7.96
C ASN A 268 -2.42 -9.90 -8.89
N TYR A 269 -3.69 -9.71 -9.24
CA TYR A 269 -4.15 -8.59 -10.07
C TYR A 269 -5.27 -7.77 -9.42
N SER A 270 -5.91 -8.30 -8.38
CA SER A 270 -7.04 -7.63 -7.75
C SER A 270 -6.62 -6.64 -6.67
N PHE A 271 -5.57 -6.96 -5.91
CA PHE A 271 -5.09 -6.16 -4.78
C PHE A 271 -6.23 -5.75 -3.82
N ALA A 272 -7.14 -6.70 -3.54
CA ALA A 272 -8.33 -6.44 -2.74
C ALA A 272 -8.00 -6.00 -1.30
N ASP A 273 -6.94 -6.59 -0.70
CA ASP A 273 -6.48 -6.20 0.63
C ASP A 273 -5.91 -4.78 0.65
N ASP A 274 -5.25 -4.37 -0.42
CA ASP A 274 -4.77 -3.01 -0.60
C ASP A 274 -5.95 -2.05 -0.78
N ALA A 275 -6.94 -2.40 -1.62
CA ALA A 275 -8.15 -1.61 -1.80
C ALA A 275 -8.89 -1.40 -0.48
N LYS A 276 -9.03 -2.47 0.33
CA LYS A 276 -9.66 -2.40 1.66
C LYS A 276 -8.97 -1.40 2.60
N LYS A 277 -7.64 -1.27 2.48
CA LYS A 277 -6.84 -0.38 3.34
C LYS A 277 -6.76 1.04 2.79
N MET A 278 -6.73 1.19 1.45
CA MET A 278 -6.33 2.42 0.78
C MET A 278 -7.46 3.16 0.07
N ASN A 279 -8.48 2.43 -0.41
CA ASN A 279 -9.57 3.03 -1.19
C ASN A 279 -10.90 2.30 -0.93
N PRO A 280 -11.71 2.81 0.02
CA PRO A 280 -13.00 2.21 0.37
C PRO A 280 -13.99 2.13 -0.80
N SER A 281 -13.99 3.11 -1.71
CA SER A 281 -14.89 3.12 -2.87
C SER A 281 -14.54 2.00 -3.85
N VAL A 282 -13.24 1.76 -4.12
CA VAL A 282 -12.78 0.61 -4.93
C VAL A 282 -13.13 -0.70 -4.23
N PHE A 283 -12.87 -0.80 -2.93
CA PHE A 283 -13.16 -2.01 -2.16
C PHE A 283 -14.67 -2.32 -2.15
N LYS A 284 -15.51 -1.33 -1.88
CA LYS A 284 -16.98 -1.46 -1.93
C LYS A 284 -17.45 -1.92 -3.32
N ALA A 285 -16.88 -1.36 -4.38
CA ALA A 285 -17.19 -1.77 -5.75
C ALA A 285 -16.79 -3.24 -6.01
N MET A 286 -15.62 -3.70 -5.52
CA MET A 286 -15.18 -5.09 -5.63
C MET A 286 -16.11 -6.07 -4.89
N GLU A 287 -16.62 -5.69 -3.72
CA GLU A 287 -17.56 -6.52 -2.98
C GLU A 287 -18.94 -6.60 -3.64
N THR A 288 -19.39 -5.52 -4.28
CA THR A 288 -20.73 -5.38 -4.82
C THR A 288 -20.85 -5.86 -6.27
N ILE A 289 -19.84 -5.58 -7.09
CA ILE A 289 -19.83 -5.85 -8.53
C ILE A 289 -19.02 -7.10 -8.82
N LYS A 290 -19.61 -8.02 -9.58
CA LYS A 290 -18.90 -9.21 -10.06
C LYS A 290 -17.95 -8.83 -11.21
N MET A 291 -16.66 -8.73 -10.91
CA MET A 291 -15.64 -8.41 -11.88
C MET A 291 -15.31 -9.58 -12.82
N PRO A 292 -14.83 -9.30 -14.04
CA PRO A 292 -14.29 -10.33 -14.92
C PRO A 292 -13.10 -11.03 -14.27
N ARG A 293 -12.92 -12.32 -14.57
CA ARG A 293 -11.81 -13.12 -14.04
C ARG A 293 -10.74 -13.30 -15.12
N PHE A 294 -9.53 -12.89 -14.80
CA PHE A 294 -8.33 -13.09 -15.63
C PHE A 294 -7.58 -14.40 -15.26
N SER A 295 -8.32 -15.42 -14.83
CA SER A 295 -7.77 -16.63 -14.21
C SER A 295 -6.97 -17.56 -15.13
N LYS A 296 -6.99 -17.34 -16.46
CA LYS A 296 -6.23 -18.17 -17.40
C LYS A 296 -4.81 -17.65 -17.60
N ASN A 297 -4.62 -16.35 -17.58
CA ASN A 297 -3.35 -15.70 -17.93
C ASN A 297 -2.53 -15.25 -16.71
N ASN A 298 -3.13 -15.25 -15.53
CA ASN A 298 -2.40 -14.94 -14.30
C ASN A 298 -1.80 -16.15 -13.58
N VAL A 299 -1.91 -17.37 -14.17
CA VAL A 299 -1.35 -18.59 -13.60
C VAL A 299 -0.29 -19.17 -14.53
N TYR A 300 0.93 -19.24 -14.03
CA TYR A 300 2.10 -19.81 -14.70
C TYR A 300 2.39 -21.19 -14.09
N SER A 301 2.69 -22.16 -14.93
CA SER A 301 3.08 -23.52 -14.51
C SER A 301 4.54 -23.75 -14.88
N ILE A 302 5.38 -24.00 -13.90
CA ILE A 302 6.81 -24.18 -14.05
C ILE A 302 7.14 -25.65 -13.78
N ASP A 303 7.67 -26.32 -14.79
CA ASP A 303 8.20 -27.68 -14.68
C ASP A 303 9.68 -27.62 -14.36
N ILE A 304 10.05 -28.03 -13.15
CA ILE A 304 11.43 -27.91 -12.63
C ILE A 304 12.39 -28.84 -13.39
N ASP A 305 11.91 -30.00 -13.87
CA ASP A 305 12.76 -31.01 -14.53
C ASP A 305 13.01 -30.72 -16.01
N LYS A 306 12.10 -29.99 -16.68
CA LYS A 306 12.22 -29.66 -18.09
C LYS A 306 13.50 -28.86 -18.40
N PHE A 307 13.88 -27.98 -17.52
CA PHE A 307 15.05 -27.10 -17.67
C PHE A 307 16.40 -27.75 -17.34
N LYS A 308 16.42 -28.99 -16.81
CA LYS A 308 17.67 -29.74 -16.60
C LYS A 308 18.24 -30.31 -17.90
N ASN A 309 17.46 -30.39 -18.96
CA ASN A 309 17.76 -31.13 -20.19
C ASN A 309 17.83 -30.26 -21.46
N GLU A 310 17.55 -28.96 -21.41
CA GLU A 310 17.59 -28.10 -22.59
C GLU A 310 18.85 -27.22 -22.56
N ASP A 311 19.69 -27.34 -23.60
CA ASP A 311 20.89 -26.52 -23.86
C ASP A 311 20.51 -25.09 -24.41
N GLU A 312 19.33 -24.60 -24.18
CA GLU A 312 18.99 -23.24 -24.57
C GLU A 312 19.66 -22.22 -23.65
N ASP A 313 20.19 -21.15 -24.27
CA ASP A 313 20.87 -20.02 -23.62
C ASP A 313 19.93 -19.27 -22.63
N VAL A 314 19.68 -19.87 -21.47
CA VAL A 314 19.21 -19.12 -20.33
C VAL A 314 20.39 -18.28 -19.84
N PRO A 315 20.30 -16.95 -19.80
CA PRO A 315 21.39 -16.11 -19.30
C PRO A 315 21.87 -16.60 -17.94
N GLU A 316 23.15 -16.69 -17.72
CA GLU A 316 23.76 -17.06 -16.43
C GLU A 316 23.34 -16.15 -15.27
N SER A 317 22.83 -15.04 -15.58
CA SER A 317 22.04 -14.07 -14.78
C SER A 317 21.24 -13.28 -15.80
N PRO A 318 20.00 -12.84 -15.55
CA PRO A 318 19.40 -11.87 -16.43
C PRO A 318 20.44 -10.79 -16.66
N ALA A 319 20.82 -10.60 -17.94
CA ALA A 319 21.87 -9.67 -18.32
C ALA A 319 21.74 -8.46 -17.40
N THR A 320 22.79 -8.14 -16.68
CA THR A 320 22.86 -7.01 -15.77
C THR A 320 22.59 -5.73 -16.57
N VAL A 321 21.32 -5.53 -16.90
CA VAL A 321 20.81 -4.21 -17.20
C VAL A 321 20.57 -3.63 -15.82
N ASP A 322 21.64 -3.02 -15.30
CA ASP A 322 21.65 -2.09 -14.19
C ASP A 322 20.97 -2.51 -12.87
N SER A 323 21.37 -3.66 -12.28
CA SER A 323 21.31 -3.80 -10.82
C SER A 323 22.37 -2.94 -10.12
N ASP A 324 23.28 -2.42 -10.88
CA ASP A 324 24.45 -1.66 -10.47
C ASP A 324 24.17 -0.15 -10.58
N VAL A 325 23.06 0.30 -9.99
CA VAL A 325 22.88 1.74 -9.78
C VAL A 325 23.98 2.28 -8.85
N LEU A 326 24.53 1.43 -7.99
CA LEU A 326 25.77 1.72 -7.26
C LEU A 326 27.04 1.48 -8.11
N ASP A 327 26.99 0.62 -9.14
CA ASP A 327 28.11 0.42 -10.07
C ASP A 327 28.14 1.48 -11.19
N ASN A 328 27.05 2.21 -11.43
CA ASN A 328 26.98 3.39 -12.31
C ASN A 328 27.33 4.73 -11.62
N ILE A 329 27.76 4.69 -10.38
CA ILE A 329 28.50 5.81 -9.82
C ILE A 329 29.82 5.88 -10.61
N ASP A 330 29.88 6.85 -11.51
CA ASP A 330 31.01 7.22 -12.41
C ASP A 330 32.21 6.26 -12.33
N ALA A 331 32.38 5.39 -13.33
CA ALA A 331 33.40 4.34 -13.36
C ALA A 331 34.83 4.86 -13.09
N SER A 332 35.09 6.18 -13.23
CA SER A 332 36.33 6.83 -12.85
C SER A 332 36.52 6.95 -11.33
N LYS A 333 35.43 6.94 -10.55
CA LYS A 333 35.43 6.98 -9.08
C LYS A 333 35.10 5.63 -8.41
N ALA A 334 34.57 4.67 -9.17
CA ALA A 334 34.26 3.31 -8.69
C ALA A 334 35.48 2.59 -8.09
N ASN A 335 36.69 2.99 -8.44
CA ASN A 335 37.90 2.46 -7.82
C ASN A 335 38.06 2.76 -6.33
N SER A 336 37.41 3.84 -5.82
CA SER A 336 37.43 4.18 -4.39
C SER A 336 36.46 3.34 -3.55
N LEU A 337 35.47 2.70 -4.20
CA LEU A 337 34.49 1.84 -3.56
C LEU A 337 34.85 0.34 -3.62
N LYS A 338 35.81 -0.04 -4.46
CA LYS A 338 36.31 -1.42 -4.50
C LYS A 338 37.18 -1.71 -3.28
N ILE A 339 36.93 -2.85 -2.67
CA ILE A 339 37.67 -3.37 -1.56
C ILE A 339 38.76 -4.29 -2.16
N ASP A 340 40.01 -4.01 -1.86
CA ASP A 340 41.16 -4.79 -2.42
C ASP A 340 41.12 -6.25 -1.97
N ASP A 341 40.60 -6.52 -0.76
CA ASP A 341 40.46 -7.88 -0.22
C ASP A 341 39.13 -8.02 0.56
N ILE A 342 38.23 -8.81 -0.01
CA ILE A 342 36.93 -9.13 0.57
C ILE A 342 36.89 -10.46 1.32
N SER A 343 37.99 -11.23 1.31
CA SER A 343 38.01 -12.63 1.77
C SER A 343 37.54 -12.77 3.22
N GLU A 344 38.06 -11.93 4.13
CA GLU A 344 37.68 -11.98 5.54
C GLU A 344 36.25 -11.54 5.81
N TYR A 345 35.74 -10.54 5.08
CA TYR A 345 34.31 -10.13 5.18
C TYR A 345 33.40 -11.23 4.65
N LEU A 346 33.80 -11.88 3.53
CA LEU A 346 33.07 -12.99 2.92
C LEU A 346 33.01 -14.20 3.85
N GLU A 347 34.14 -14.58 4.48
CA GLU A 347 34.20 -15.65 5.47
C GLU A 347 33.23 -15.39 6.64
N LYS A 348 33.23 -14.17 7.19
CA LYS A 348 32.32 -13.80 8.26
C LYS A 348 30.86 -13.84 7.82
N MET A 349 30.55 -13.42 6.58
CA MET A 349 29.19 -13.52 6.05
C MET A 349 28.72 -14.96 5.87
N HIS A 350 29.60 -15.88 5.48
CA HIS A 350 29.29 -17.32 5.43
C HIS A 350 28.99 -17.89 6.82
N ILE A 351 29.75 -17.46 7.84
CA ILE A 351 29.45 -17.85 9.24
C ILE A 351 28.10 -17.30 9.69
N VAL A 352 27.79 -16.05 9.36
CA VAL A 352 26.50 -15.42 9.66
C VAL A 352 25.36 -16.16 8.95
N GLU A 353 25.52 -16.46 7.67
CA GLU A 353 24.55 -17.24 6.90
C GLU A 353 24.32 -18.63 7.51
N ASP A 354 25.39 -19.36 7.83
CA ASP A 354 25.31 -20.68 8.46
C ASP A 354 24.58 -20.63 9.81
N ALA A 355 24.86 -19.58 10.63
CA ALA A 355 24.17 -19.35 11.89
C ALA A 355 22.67 -19.11 11.70
N LEU A 356 22.30 -18.33 10.67
CA LEU A 356 20.90 -18.06 10.31
C LEU A 356 20.19 -19.34 9.82
N ARG A 357 20.81 -20.10 8.92
CA ARG A 357 20.27 -21.36 8.38
C ARG A 357 20.08 -22.41 9.49
N LYS A 358 21.03 -22.53 10.40
CA LYS A 358 20.96 -23.42 11.57
C LYS A 358 20.09 -22.89 12.69
N ARG A 359 19.54 -21.67 12.56
CA ARG A 359 18.78 -20.99 13.61
C ARG A 359 19.51 -20.92 14.96
N ASN A 360 20.82 -20.84 14.88
CA ASN A 360 21.71 -20.73 16.04
C ASN A 360 22.63 -19.53 15.89
N ILE A 361 22.13 -18.36 16.24
CA ILE A 361 22.84 -17.09 16.09
C ILE A 361 24.13 -17.01 16.94
N ALA A 362 24.26 -17.84 17.99
CA ALA A 362 25.44 -17.87 18.81
C ALA A 362 26.71 -18.31 18.01
N LEU A 363 26.56 -19.07 16.94
CA LEU A 363 27.65 -19.46 16.06
C LEU A 363 28.35 -18.27 15.39
N ALA A 364 27.64 -17.19 15.16
CA ALA A 364 28.16 -15.98 14.53
C ALA A 364 28.65 -14.91 15.53
N ARG A 365 28.64 -15.18 16.82
CA ARG A 365 28.97 -14.19 17.86
C ARG A 365 30.28 -13.43 17.62
N GLU A 366 31.32 -14.13 17.20
CA GLU A 366 32.64 -13.57 16.94
C GLU A 366 32.70 -12.69 15.68
N CYS A 367 31.68 -12.74 14.81
CA CYS A 367 31.61 -11.90 13.63
C CYS A 367 31.10 -10.49 13.93
N PHE A 368 30.60 -10.24 15.14
CA PHE A 368 29.89 -9.00 15.49
C PHE A 368 30.58 -8.22 16.61
N SER A 369 30.49 -6.89 16.55
CA SER A 369 30.64 -6.05 17.73
C SER A 369 29.54 -6.36 18.75
N LYS A 370 29.63 -5.80 19.94
CA LYS A 370 28.58 -5.97 20.96
C LYS A 370 27.25 -5.42 20.45
N GLU A 371 27.27 -4.20 19.94
CA GLU A 371 26.09 -3.49 19.43
C GLU A 371 25.49 -4.19 18.21
N GLY A 372 26.35 -4.62 17.27
CA GLY A 372 25.94 -5.38 16.11
C GLY A 372 25.27 -6.71 16.48
N TYR A 373 25.81 -7.40 17.47
CA TYR A 373 25.23 -8.65 17.95
C TYR A 373 23.88 -8.45 18.67
N ASP A 374 23.73 -7.38 19.45
CA ASP A 374 22.46 -7.03 20.10
C ASP A 374 21.37 -6.75 19.04
N MET A 375 21.74 -6.13 17.92
CA MET A 375 20.85 -5.96 16.77
C MET A 375 20.52 -7.29 16.09
N PHE A 376 21.50 -8.16 15.91
CA PHE A 376 21.31 -9.48 15.30
C PHE A 376 20.42 -10.36 16.15
N ASP A 377 20.60 -10.37 17.46
CA ASP A 377 19.72 -11.05 18.41
C ASP A 377 18.30 -10.49 18.38
N THR A 378 18.14 -9.17 18.30
CA THR A 378 16.84 -8.53 18.15
C THR A 378 16.16 -8.91 16.82
N LEU A 379 16.93 -8.92 15.71
CA LEU A 379 16.45 -9.37 14.41
C LEU A 379 15.97 -10.82 14.45
N SER A 380 16.70 -11.70 15.15
CA SER A 380 16.35 -13.11 15.28
C SER A 380 15.03 -13.35 16.00
N ARG A 381 14.60 -12.40 16.83
CA ARG A 381 13.33 -12.42 17.59
C ARG A 381 12.20 -11.68 16.89
N TYR A 382 12.50 -10.88 15.86
CA TYR A 382 11.52 -10.09 15.13
C TYR A 382 10.44 -10.95 14.44
N GLY A 383 10.80 -12.17 14.00
CA GLY A 383 9.90 -13.15 13.43
C GLY A 383 10.62 -14.48 13.26
N LYS A 384 9.91 -15.52 12.84
CA LYS A 384 10.60 -16.73 12.39
C LYS A 384 11.33 -16.40 11.09
N MET A 385 12.62 -16.13 11.18
CA MET A 385 13.42 -15.81 10.00
C MET A 385 14.06 -17.05 9.37
N THR A 386 14.10 -17.07 8.04
CA THR A 386 14.83 -18.06 7.24
C THR A 386 15.57 -17.33 6.13
N VAL A 387 16.79 -17.78 5.84
CA VAL A 387 17.56 -17.29 4.67
C VAL A 387 16.87 -17.80 3.42
N VAL A 388 16.66 -16.92 2.45
CA VAL A 388 16.02 -17.26 1.20
C VAL A 388 17.06 -17.29 0.09
N GLY A 389 17.20 -18.44 -0.57
CA GLY A 389 18.15 -18.65 -1.67
C GLY A 389 19.61 -18.60 -1.26
N ASN A 390 20.49 -18.53 -2.26
CA ASN A 390 21.92 -18.31 -2.08
C ASN A 390 22.21 -16.82 -2.14
N PRO A 391 22.80 -16.23 -1.08
CA PRO A 391 23.20 -14.84 -1.10
C PRO A 391 24.32 -14.60 -2.14
N ASP A 392 24.14 -13.59 -2.98
CA ASP A 392 25.18 -13.04 -3.84
C ASP A 392 25.77 -11.82 -3.13
N TYR A 393 26.86 -12.04 -2.39
CA TYR A 393 27.41 -11.00 -1.52
C TYR A 393 28.05 -9.88 -2.32
N LYS A 394 27.51 -8.66 -2.20
CA LYS A 394 28.07 -7.43 -2.76
C LYS A 394 28.65 -6.57 -1.65
N PHE A 395 29.94 -6.28 -1.73
CA PHE A 395 30.65 -5.47 -0.75
C PHE A 395 30.94 -4.08 -1.34
N LEU A 396 30.60 -3.05 -0.57
CA LEU A 396 30.82 -1.64 -0.92
C LEU A 396 31.55 -0.97 0.24
N ARG A 397 32.59 -0.19 -0.06
CA ARG A 397 33.26 0.62 0.95
C ARG A 397 32.58 1.99 1.02
N TYR A 398 32.25 2.41 2.23
CA TYR A 398 31.73 3.72 2.51
C TYR A 398 32.40 4.30 3.75
N ASN A 399 33.24 5.33 3.56
CA ASN A 399 34.08 5.89 4.61
C ASN A 399 34.90 4.81 5.35
N ASP A 400 34.71 4.71 6.65
CA ASP A 400 35.36 3.74 7.53
C ASP A 400 34.51 2.46 7.72
N GLU A 401 33.53 2.23 6.86
CA GLU A 401 32.65 1.07 6.89
C GLU A 401 32.69 0.29 5.59
N VAL A 402 32.42 -1.01 5.70
CA VAL A 402 32.14 -1.90 4.58
C VAL A 402 30.71 -2.41 4.68
N LEU A 403 29.92 -2.17 3.66
CA LEU A 403 28.54 -2.60 3.56
C LEU A 403 28.49 -3.93 2.79
N CYS A 404 27.90 -4.97 3.38
CA CYS A 404 27.55 -6.19 2.68
C CYS A 404 26.04 -6.22 2.42
N ARG A 405 25.66 -6.28 1.16
CA ARG A 405 24.27 -6.35 0.70
C ARG A 405 24.04 -7.73 0.12
N SER A 406 22.81 -8.25 0.19
CA SER A 406 22.35 -9.44 -0.56
C SER A 406 21.98 -10.67 0.26
N ILE A 407 21.74 -10.56 1.57
CA ILE A 407 20.99 -11.59 2.29
C ILE A 407 19.52 -11.23 2.30
N THR A 408 18.70 -12.06 1.65
CA THR A 408 17.25 -11.97 1.74
C THR A 408 16.77 -12.88 2.86
N LEU A 409 16.02 -12.31 3.82
CA LEU A 409 15.41 -13.04 4.90
C LEU A 409 13.89 -13.06 4.72
N GLN A 410 13.28 -14.24 4.88
CA GLN A 410 11.84 -14.41 5.04
C GLN A 410 11.50 -14.31 6.53
N PHE A 411 10.52 -13.48 6.86
CA PHE A 411 9.98 -13.34 8.21
C PHE A 411 8.55 -13.85 8.25
N ASP A 412 8.25 -14.78 9.15
CA ASP A 412 6.92 -15.33 9.36
C ASP A 412 6.43 -14.98 10.77
N PHE A 413 5.17 -14.58 10.87
CA PHE A 413 4.49 -14.20 12.11
C PHE A 413 3.29 -15.11 12.36
N ARG A 414 2.80 -15.17 13.61
CA ARG A 414 1.74 -16.11 14.00
C ARG A 414 0.42 -15.86 13.29
N ASN A 415 0.06 -14.59 13.06
CA ASN A 415 -1.29 -14.21 12.63
C ASN A 415 -1.30 -13.38 11.32
N THR A 416 -0.17 -13.29 10.63
CA THR A 416 -0.03 -12.46 9.44
C THR A 416 0.72 -13.19 8.34
N VAL A 417 0.51 -12.74 7.11
CA VAL A 417 1.30 -13.16 5.94
C VAL A 417 2.73 -12.72 6.16
N GLY A 418 3.66 -13.66 6.08
CA GLY A 418 5.09 -13.39 6.13
C GLY A 418 5.54 -12.52 4.96
N PHE A 419 6.71 -11.91 5.07
CA PHE A 419 7.32 -11.13 4.01
C PHE A 419 8.82 -11.36 3.93
N SER A 420 9.38 -11.19 2.75
CA SER A 420 10.84 -11.19 2.56
C SER A 420 11.40 -9.77 2.62
N GLN A 421 12.61 -9.64 3.12
CA GLN A 421 13.31 -8.37 3.23
C GLN A 421 14.81 -8.58 3.08
N ASP A 422 15.45 -7.77 2.22
CA ASP A 422 16.89 -7.76 2.09
C ASP A 422 17.52 -7.04 3.29
N VAL A 423 18.61 -7.61 3.77
CA VAL A 423 19.32 -7.13 4.95
C VAL A 423 20.74 -6.73 4.57
N VAL A 424 21.14 -5.56 5.05
CA VAL A 424 22.47 -4.99 4.89
C VAL A 424 23.24 -5.20 6.19
N PHE A 425 24.45 -5.73 6.12
CA PHE A 425 25.38 -5.85 7.24
C PHE A 425 26.49 -4.83 7.06
N ARG A 426 26.76 -4.03 8.08
CA ARG A 426 27.80 -3.00 8.07
C ARG A 426 28.94 -3.43 8.96
N PHE A 427 30.14 -3.41 8.42
CA PHE A 427 31.39 -3.79 9.08
C PHE A 427 32.24 -2.55 9.35
N ASP A 428 32.90 -2.47 10.48
CA ASP A 428 33.99 -1.54 10.66
C ASP A 428 35.24 -2.03 9.89
N THR A 429 36.05 -1.08 9.38
CA THR A 429 37.25 -1.43 8.58
C THR A 429 38.46 -1.84 9.43
N LEU A 430 38.48 -1.54 10.72
CA LEU A 430 39.60 -1.80 11.62
C LEU A 430 39.59 -3.24 12.12
N ASN A 431 38.45 -3.65 12.73
CA ASN A 431 38.30 -4.98 13.32
C ASN A 431 37.56 -5.94 12.39
N LYS A 432 36.99 -5.42 11.32
CA LYS A 432 36.14 -6.14 10.35
C LYS A 432 34.99 -6.88 11.03
N LEU A 433 34.44 -6.29 12.09
CA LEU A 433 33.28 -6.81 12.80
C LEU A 433 32.00 -6.14 12.28
N VAL A 434 30.91 -6.88 12.26
CA VAL A 434 29.58 -6.32 11.97
C VAL A 434 29.16 -5.42 13.13
N THR A 435 29.01 -4.14 12.85
CA THR A 435 28.64 -3.10 13.83
C THR A 435 27.16 -2.77 13.81
N SER A 436 26.50 -2.96 12.66
CA SER A 436 25.07 -2.70 12.56
C SER A 436 24.42 -3.51 11.43
N ILE A 437 23.09 -3.60 11.49
CA ILE A 437 22.26 -4.30 10.51
C ILE A 437 21.14 -3.36 10.11
N ALA A 438 20.81 -3.32 8.81
CA ALA A 438 19.71 -2.51 8.31
C ALA A 438 18.85 -3.29 7.30
N PHE A 439 17.58 -2.94 7.22
CA PHE A 439 16.70 -3.37 6.13
C PHE A 439 16.97 -2.50 4.91
N ARG A 440 17.29 -3.12 3.79
CA ARG A 440 17.59 -2.43 2.54
C ARG A 440 16.38 -1.65 2.04
N LEU A 441 16.60 -0.48 1.48
CA LEU A 441 15.57 0.25 0.73
C LEU A 441 15.10 -0.57 -0.49
N SER A 442 13.91 -0.26 -0.99
CA SER A 442 13.48 -0.78 -2.29
C SER A 442 14.38 -0.25 -3.40
N ASP A 443 14.57 -1.04 -4.47
CA ASP A 443 15.41 -0.63 -5.59
C ASP A 443 14.95 0.67 -6.24
N ILE A 444 13.64 0.92 -6.28
CA ILE A 444 13.07 2.17 -6.78
C ILE A 444 13.53 3.34 -5.91
N ALA A 445 13.36 3.23 -4.59
CA ALA A 445 13.76 4.28 -3.67
C ALA A 445 15.28 4.55 -3.72
N GLU A 446 16.08 3.51 -3.85
CA GLU A 446 17.53 3.62 -4.01
C GLU A 446 17.90 4.30 -5.34
N LYS A 447 17.30 3.87 -6.47
CA LYS A 447 17.49 4.48 -7.79
C LYS A 447 17.12 5.97 -7.82
N ASP A 448 16.02 6.34 -7.21
CA ASP A 448 15.60 7.75 -7.12
C ASP A 448 16.67 8.63 -6.46
N ILE A 449 17.30 8.14 -5.37
CA ILE A 449 18.36 8.87 -4.68
C ILE A 449 19.62 8.95 -5.54
N VAL A 450 20.04 7.82 -6.10
CA VAL A 450 21.27 7.75 -6.89
C VAL A 450 21.17 8.57 -8.18
N SER A 451 19.99 8.65 -8.80
CA SER A 451 19.76 9.45 -10.01
C SER A 451 19.98 10.96 -9.82
N LYS A 452 20.05 11.45 -8.58
CA LYS A 452 20.30 12.87 -8.28
C LYS A 452 21.79 13.25 -8.43
N THR A 453 22.31 13.11 -9.64
CA THR A 453 23.74 13.32 -9.97
C THR A 453 24.28 14.71 -9.65
N LYS A 454 23.41 15.71 -9.50
CA LYS A 454 23.80 17.08 -9.09
C LYS A 454 24.17 17.19 -7.60
N TRP A 455 23.89 16.17 -6.81
CA TRP A 455 24.20 16.14 -5.38
C TRP A 455 25.53 15.43 -5.11
N PRO A 456 26.24 15.80 -4.05
CA PRO A 456 27.44 15.07 -3.65
C PRO A 456 27.09 13.59 -3.42
N GLU A 457 27.97 12.72 -3.88
CA GLU A 457 27.81 11.27 -3.72
C GLU A 457 27.69 10.88 -2.25
N GLU A 458 28.54 11.46 -1.42
CA GLU A 458 28.53 11.24 0.03
C GLU A 458 27.15 11.54 0.64
N SER A 459 26.51 12.65 0.24
CA SER A 459 25.15 13.00 0.73
C SER A 459 24.10 11.99 0.28
N ARG A 460 24.23 11.44 -0.94
CA ARG A 460 23.29 10.42 -1.44
C ARG A 460 23.41 9.11 -0.67
N LEU A 461 24.65 8.63 -0.45
CA LEU A 461 24.92 7.42 0.33
C LEU A 461 24.50 7.58 1.79
N LEU A 462 24.81 8.73 2.41
CA LEU A 462 24.37 9.03 3.76
C LEU A 462 22.84 9.02 3.90
N LEU A 463 22.14 9.51 2.89
CA LEU A 463 20.67 9.52 2.86
C LEU A 463 20.08 8.12 2.72
N ILE A 464 20.67 7.28 1.86
CA ILE A 464 20.29 5.86 1.73
C ILE A 464 20.45 5.17 3.08
N ASN A 465 21.64 5.25 3.67
CA ASN A 465 21.94 4.63 4.97
C ASN A 465 20.98 5.12 6.07
N PHE A 466 20.69 6.42 6.09
CA PHE A 466 19.77 7.01 7.06
C PHE A 466 18.34 6.48 6.93
N LEU A 467 17.82 6.35 5.70
CA LEU A 467 16.48 5.82 5.48
C LEU A 467 16.39 4.32 5.76
N GLU A 468 17.44 3.56 5.47
CA GLU A 468 17.56 2.15 5.85
C GLU A 468 17.56 1.98 7.37
N ASP A 469 18.33 2.80 8.09
CA ASP A 469 18.35 2.80 9.56
C ASP A 469 17.02 3.23 10.16
N TYR A 470 16.37 4.22 9.55
CA TYR A 470 15.07 4.71 10.00
C TYR A 470 14.00 3.60 9.92
N GLN A 471 13.85 2.94 8.77
CA GLN A 471 12.87 1.85 8.64
C GLN A 471 13.21 0.66 9.55
N THR A 472 14.50 0.34 9.71
CA THR A 472 14.98 -0.74 10.57
C THR A 472 14.72 -0.43 12.04
N ALA A 473 14.90 0.81 12.44
CA ALA A 473 14.68 1.24 13.83
C ALA A 473 13.22 1.06 14.27
N TYR A 474 12.25 1.21 13.36
CA TYR A 474 10.85 0.90 13.64
C TYR A 474 10.62 -0.61 13.78
N ALA A 475 11.17 -1.41 12.86
CA ALA A 475 11.03 -2.85 12.88
C ALA A 475 11.66 -3.46 14.14
N LEU A 476 12.88 -3.08 14.44
CA LEU A 476 13.63 -3.57 15.63
C LEU A 476 13.34 -2.77 16.90
N LYS A 477 12.38 -1.82 16.86
CA LYS A 477 11.93 -1.01 18.00
C LYS A 477 13.08 -0.29 18.73
N ARG A 478 14.04 0.28 17.96
CA ARG A 478 15.26 0.94 18.48
C ARG A 478 14.93 2.33 19.02
N LYS A 479 14.42 2.36 20.25
CA LYS A 479 13.92 3.58 20.93
C LYS A 479 15.01 4.66 21.05
N ASP A 480 16.23 4.27 21.41
CA ASP A 480 17.34 5.20 21.62
C ASP A 480 17.79 5.86 20.31
N PHE A 481 17.88 5.07 19.23
CA PHE A 481 18.20 5.60 17.90
C PHE A 481 17.13 6.60 17.45
N LEU A 482 15.84 6.24 17.53
CA LEU A 482 14.75 7.13 17.13
C LEU A 482 14.72 8.42 17.99
N ASN A 483 15.01 8.33 19.27
CA ASN A 483 15.15 9.52 20.09
C ASN A 483 16.37 10.37 19.66
N ALA A 484 17.46 9.75 19.26
CA ALA A 484 18.68 10.45 18.87
C ALA A 484 18.56 11.20 17.53
N ILE A 485 17.83 10.68 16.55
CA ILE A 485 17.72 11.28 15.20
C ILE A 485 16.76 12.45 15.11
N TYR A 486 15.85 12.67 16.06
CA TYR A 486 15.01 13.87 16.08
C TYR A 486 15.72 15.04 16.77
N SER A 487 15.62 16.23 16.17
CA SER A 487 16.03 17.48 16.85
C SER A 487 15.14 17.71 18.07
N ASP A 488 15.64 18.42 19.08
CA ASP A 488 14.89 18.66 20.31
C ASP A 488 13.68 19.57 20.08
N ASP A 489 13.77 20.45 19.08
CA ASP A 489 12.71 21.34 18.62
C ASP A 489 12.00 20.85 17.34
N ALA A 490 12.10 19.56 17.03
CA ALA A 490 11.51 18.99 15.83
C ALA A 490 9.99 19.22 15.78
N LEU A 491 9.50 19.68 14.62
CA LEU A 491 8.08 19.75 14.30
C LEU A 491 7.60 18.37 13.80
N ILE A 492 6.77 17.71 14.60
CA ILE A 492 6.29 16.36 14.27
C ILE A 492 4.76 16.40 14.12
N ILE A 493 4.30 16.15 12.90
CA ILE A 493 2.87 16.05 12.55
C ILE A 493 2.59 14.60 12.16
N VAL A 494 1.75 13.95 12.94
CA VAL A 494 1.33 12.57 12.70
C VAL A 494 -0.09 12.59 12.13
N GLY A 495 -0.27 12.03 10.95
CA GLY A 495 -1.58 11.70 10.39
C GLY A 495 -1.95 10.27 10.79
N ARG A 496 -3.19 10.07 11.16
CA ARG A 496 -3.77 8.75 11.40
C ARG A 496 -5.08 8.63 10.66
N VAL A 497 -5.20 7.60 9.84
CA VAL A 497 -6.47 7.22 9.23
C VAL A 497 -7.36 6.62 10.32
N VAL A 498 -8.43 7.31 10.64
CA VAL A 498 -9.41 6.85 11.64
C VAL A 498 -10.65 6.39 10.89
N LYS A 499 -10.95 5.10 10.99
CA LYS A 499 -12.26 4.60 10.56
C LYS A 499 -13.27 5.04 11.61
N LYS A 500 -14.10 6.02 11.30
CA LYS A 500 -15.24 6.37 12.14
C LYS A 500 -16.27 5.24 12.04
N THR A 501 -16.35 4.44 13.08
CA THR A 501 -17.64 3.82 13.40
C THR A 501 -18.42 4.90 14.13
N VAL A 502 -19.26 5.65 13.42
CA VAL A 502 -20.10 6.65 14.08
C VAL A 502 -21.20 5.89 14.82
N LEU A 503 -20.93 5.59 16.08
CA LEU A 503 -21.97 5.38 17.08
C LEU A 503 -22.32 6.78 17.59
N GLN A 504 -23.17 7.49 16.89
CA GLN A 504 -23.76 8.70 17.41
C GLN A 504 -25.27 8.62 17.23
N ASP A 505 -25.94 8.62 18.36
CA ASP A 505 -27.35 8.84 18.58
C ASP A 505 -28.30 8.34 17.48
N ARG A 506 -28.91 7.18 17.73
CA ARG A 506 -30.10 6.63 17.03
C ARG A 506 -30.13 6.65 15.49
N MET A 507 -29.08 7.14 14.83
CA MET A 507 -28.87 7.12 13.39
C MET A 507 -27.55 6.43 13.03
N SER A 508 -27.38 5.18 13.43
CA SER A 508 -26.16 4.44 13.07
C SER A 508 -26.37 3.58 11.83
N LEU A 509 -26.44 4.22 10.67
CA LEU A 509 -25.87 3.60 9.47
C LEU A 509 -24.38 3.44 9.73
N LYS A 510 -23.83 2.25 9.59
CA LYS A 510 -22.41 1.96 9.73
C LYS A 510 -21.64 2.74 8.65
N MET A 511 -21.36 4.00 8.90
CA MET A 511 -20.47 4.79 8.07
C MET A 511 -19.04 4.51 8.50
N SER A 512 -18.22 3.98 7.61
CA SER A 512 -16.77 3.96 7.76
C SER A 512 -16.20 5.17 7.02
N ASP A 513 -16.31 6.35 7.61
CA ASP A 513 -15.54 7.51 7.15
C ASP A 513 -14.08 7.31 7.51
N GLU A 514 -13.21 7.33 6.51
CA GLU A 514 -11.78 7.46 6.73
C GLU A 514 -11.44 8.95 6.92
N GLU A 515 -11.53 9.42 8.16
CA GLU A 515 -11.06 10.75 8.53
C GLU A 515 -9.56 10.67 8.83
N VAL A 516 -8.78 11.50 8.17
CA VAL A 516 -7.39 11.68 8.57
C VAL A 516 -7.35 12.69 9.72
N ARG A 517 -6.96 12.23 10.90
CA ARG A 517 -6.71 13.10 12.04
C ARG A 517 -5.25 13.42 12.14
N TYR A 518 -4.94 14.70 12.14
CA TYR A 518 -3.59 15.20 12.35
C TYR A 518 -3.39 15.60 13.80
N ALA A 519 -2.25 15.21 14.34
CA ALA A 519 -1.83 15.64 15.66
C ALA A 519 -0.39 16.14 15.59
N GLN A 520 -0.14 17.31 16.16
CA GLN A 520 1.18 17.86 16.30
C GLN A 520 1.74 17.50 17.68
N TYR A 521 2.96 17.04 17.68
CA TYR A 521 3.69 16.66 18.90
C TYR A 521 5.06 17.32 18.95
N ASP A 522 5.53 17.59 20.14
CA ASP A 522 6.96 17.77 20.41
C ASP A 522 7.68 16.40 20.39
N LYS A 523 8.99 16.42 20.31
CA LYS A 523 9.83 15.21 20.31
C LYS A 523 9.51 14.30 21.50
N LYS A 524 9.45 14.84 22.71
CA LYS A 524 9.24 14.05 23.93
C LYS A 524 7.93 13.28 23.87
N LYS A 525 6.84 13.98 23.56
CA LYS A 525 5.51 13.38 23.48
C LYS A 525 5.39 12.36 22.34
N TYR A 526 6.03 12.64 21.21
CA TYR A 526 6.08 11.72 20.10
C TYR A 526 6.79 10.42 20.48
N ILE A 527 7.98 10.48 21.09
CA ILE A 527 8.75 9.31 21.51
C ILE A 527 8.01 8.52 22.61
N GLU A 528 7.33 9.18 23.55
CA GLU A 528 6.47 8.52 24.52
C GLU A 528 5.34 7.71 23.85
N ASN A 529 4.67 8.30 22.87
CA ASN A 529 3.58 7.64 22.13
C ASN A 529 4.11 6.48 21.27
N LEU A 530 5.26 6.67 20.63
CA LEU A 530 5.92 5.65 19.83
C LEU A 530 6.33 4.45 20.71
N ASN A 531 6.85 4.68 21.92
CA ASN A 531 7.19 3.63 22.85
C ASN A 531 5.97 2.77 23.23
N LYS A 532 4.83 3.41 23.51
CA LYS A 532 3.57 2.70 23.77
C LYS A 532 3.11 1.87 22.56
N CYS A 533 3.28 2.43 21.34
CA CYS A 533 2.99 1.70 20.12
C CYS A 533 3.88 0.46 20.00
N PHE A 534 5.19 0.60 20.21
CA PHE A 534 6.14 -0.50 20.14
C PHE A 534 5.84 -1.62 21.14
N ASP A 535 5.43 -1.26 22.35
CA ASP A 535 5.12 -2.23 23.39
C ASP A 535 3.82 -3.00 23.10
N SER A 536 2.91 -2.44 22.30
CA SER A 536 1.60 -3.03 21.96
C SER A 536 1.59 -3.87 20.68
N GLN A 537 2.61 -3.78 19.82
CA GLN A 537 2.66 -4.47 18.54
C GLN A 537 3.58 -5.69 18.57
N GLU A 538 3.16 -6.82 18.01
CA GLU A 538 4.00 -8.00 17.82
C GLU A 538 5.13 -7.66 16.82
N TYR A 539 4.77 -7.09 15.68
CA TYR A 539 5.72 -6.62 14.67
C TYR A 539 5.32 -5.24 14.16
N ILE A 540 6.30 -4.53 13.60
CA ILE A 540 6.13 -3.32 12.81
C ILE A 540 7.00 -3.45 11.58
N ARG A 541 6.42 -3.21 10.42
CA ARG A 541 7.13 -3.13 9.15
C ARG A 541 6.92 -1.75 8.55
N LEU A 542 8.00 -1.11 8.23
CA LEU A 542 8.03 0.14 7.49
C LEU A 542 8.76 -0.11 6.18
N ARG A 543 8.18 0.31 5.06
CA ARG A 543 8.77 0.16 3.73
C ARG A 543 8.65 1.46 2.96
N PHE A 544 9.72 1.85 2.30
CA PHE A 544 9.75 3.01 1.42
C PHE A 544 9.81 2.56 -0.02
N THR A 545 8.84 2.96 -0.84
CA THR A 545 8.66 2.48 -2.21
C THR A 545 8.89 3.52 -3.28
N GLU A 546 8.72 4.80 -2.97
CA GLU A 546 9.03 5.92 -3.85
C GLU A 546 9.78 6.96 -3.02
N THR A 547 10.72 7.64 -3.62
CA THR A 547 11.43 8.72 -2.94
C THR A 547 11.49 9.95 -3.84
N ASP A 548 11.27 11.10 -3.24
CA ASP A 548 11.36 12.39 -3.91
C ASP A 548 12.14 13.34 -3.02
N PHE A 549 13.11 14.03 -3.58
CA PHE A 549 14.08 14.80 -2.81
C PHE A 549 14.26 16.17 -3.37
N THR A 550 14.47 17.12 -2.47
CA THR A 550 14.91 18.46 -2.85
C THR A 550 15.91 18.97 -1.82
N LYS A 551 16.92 19.70 -2.30
CA LYS A 551 17.82 20.40 -1.41
C LYS A 551 17.13 21.68 -0.93
N ALA A 552 17.15 21.96 0.36
CA ALA A 552 16.66 23.24 0.86
C ALA A 552 17.46 24.38 0.22
N SER A 553 16.76 25.36 -0.37
CA SER A 553 17.40 26.50 -1.02
C SER A 553 17.84 27.55 0.03
N GLY A 554 18.96 28.22 -0.21
CA GLY A 554 19.42 29.34 0.59
C GLY A 554 20.60 29.05 1.51
N ARG A 555 20.57 29.56 2.76
CA ARG A 555 21.68 29.48 3.73
C ARG A 555 21.98 28.08 4.28
N PHE A 556 21.20 27.07 3.88
CA PHE A 556 21.24 25.73 4.47
C PHE A 556 21.89 24.73 3.53
N GLU A 557 23.22 24.71 3.49
CA GLU A 557 23.95 23.61 2.86
C GLU A 557 23.72 22.32 3.63
N ASN A 558 23.55 21.18 2.93
CA ASN A 558 23.35 19.84 3.49
C ASN A 558 22.05 19.62 4.28
N ILE A 559 21.00 20.42 4.05
CA ILE A 559 19.64 20.15 4.50
C ILE A 559 18.78 19.71 3.34
N TYR A 560 18.10 18.58 3.49
CA TYR A 560 17.34 17.92 2.45
C TYR A 560 15.89 17.69 2.87
N GLY A 561 14.95 18.10 2.04
CA GLY A 561 13.56 17.69 2.11
C GLY A 561 13.41 16.33 1.43
N VAL A 562 13.01 15.33 2.18
CA VAL A 562 12.85 13.94 1.75
C VAL A 562 11.38 13.58 1.85
N ARG A 563 10.73 13.26 0.74
CA ARG A 563 9.39 12.71 0.73
C ARG A 563 9.46 11.26 0.24
N VAL A 564 8.97 10.35 1.04
CA VAL A 564 8.93 8.92 0.71
C VAL A 564 7.49 8.42 0.74
N ARG A 565 7.13 7.56 -0.20
CA ARG A 565 5.90 6.79 -0.08
C ARG A 565 6.14 5.69 0.94
N GLN A 566 5.45 5.82 2.06
CA GLN A 566 5.57 4.92 3.20
C GLN A 566 4.44 3.90 3.19
N GLU A 567 4.78 2.64 3.25
CA GLU A 567 3.88 1.55 3.61
C GLU A 567 4.17 1.15 5.05
N TYR A 568 3.23 1.40 5.94
CA TYR A 568 3.32 0.99 7.33
C TYR A 568 2.39 -0.19 7.58
N SER A 569 2.89 -1.24 8.21
CA SER A 569 2.08 -2.35 8.67
C SER A 569 2.55 -2.83 10.04
N SER A 570 1.59 -3.20 10.89
CA SER A 570 1.81 -3.77 12.20
C SER A 570 0.78 -4.88 12.47
N SER A 571 0.88 -5.52 13.61
CA SER A 571 -0.07 -6.59 13.99
C SER A 571 -1.54 -6.15 14.04
N THR A 572 -1.83 -4.86 14.24
CA THR A 572 -3.19 -4.34 14.43
C THR A 572 -3.60 -3.20 13.50
N TYR A 573 -2.65 -2.63 12.75
CA TYR A 573 -2.88 -1.42 11.95
C TYR A 573 -2.00 -1.42 10.70
N GLY A 574 -2.51 -0.84 9.62
CA GLY A 574 -1.74 -0.57 8.40
C GLY A 574 -2.25 0.68 7.71
N ASP A 575 -1.32 1.43 7.13
CA ASP A 575 -1.61 2.57 6.25
C ASP A 575 -0.57 2.70 5.14
N VAL A 576 -0.93 3.46 4.13
CA VAL A 576 -0.03 3.89 3.06
C VAL A 576 -0.24 5.38 2.85
N GLY A 577 0.85 6.10 2.76
CA GLY A 577 0.81 7.54 2.54
C GLY A 577 2.21 8.08 2.25
N TYR A 578 2.37 9.37 2.36
CA TYR A 578 3.63 10.07 2.09
C TYR A 578 4.20 10.64 3.38
N LEU A 579 5.37 10.14 3.74
CA LEU A 579 6.15 10.68 4.84
C LEU A 579 7.09 11.76 4.27
N PHE A 580 7.06 12.95 4.84
CA PHE A 580 8.04 13.99 4.59
C PHE A 580 8.95 14.16 5.80
N LEU A 581 10.24 14.23 5.53
CA LEU A 581 11.30 14.48 6.50
C LEU A 581 12.14 15.67 6.03
N LEU A 582 12.39 16.64 6.89
CA LEU A 582 13.44 17.63 6.70
C LEU A 582 14.66 17.17 7.48
N VAL A 583 15.68 16.73 6.76
CA VAL A 583 16.86 16.06 7.30
C VAL A 583 18.09 16.96 7.18
N ASP A 584 18.77 17.17 8.29
CA ASP A 584 20.05 17.87 8.38
C ASP A 584 21.20 16.85 8.40
N LEU A 585 22.07 16.92 7.41
CA LEU A 585 23.22 16.03 7.23
C LEU A 585 24.55 16.68 7.64
N ARG A 586 24.56 17.83 8.34
CA ARG A 586 25.78 18.56 8.73
C ARG A 586 26.55 17.93 9.88
N GLY A 587 25.88 17.19 10.76
CA GLY A 587 26.49 16.56 11.91
C GLY A 587 26.95 15.12 11.64
N ASN A 588 27.61 14.52 12.63
CA ASN A 588 28.03 13.10 12.56
C ASN A 588 26.82 12.12 12.48
N MET A 589 25.64 12.57 12.90
CA MET A 589 24.39 11.82 12.80
C MET A 589 23.32 12.71 12.18
N PRO A 590 22.63 12.25 11.14
CA PRO A 590 21.53 12.98 10.56
C PRO A 590 20.44 13.34 11.59
N LYS A 591 19.89 14.56 11.48
CA LYS A 591 18.83 15.04 12.36
C LYS A 591 17.56 15.36 11.60
N ILE A 592 16.41 14.94 12.11
CA ILE A 592 15.10 15.29 11.57
C ILE A 592 14.58 16.52 12.30
N HIS A 593 14.36 17.60 11.56
CA HIS A 593 13.77 18.84 12.07
C HIS A 593 12.26 18.93 11.81
N VAL A 594 11.79 18.34 10.72
CA VAL A 594 10.35 18.26 10.40
C VAL A 594 10.03 16.83 10.01
N ARG A 595 8.95 16.31 10.58
CA ARG A 595 8.32 15.06 10.16
C ARG A 595 6.83 15.31 9.99
N THR A 596 6.30 15.03 8.80
CA THR A 596 4.86 15.03 8.56
C THR A 596 4.46 13.85 7.71
N TRP A 597 3.30 13.27 8.00
CA TRP A 597 2.70 12.21 7.21
C TRP A 597 1.38 12.68 6.62
N GLN A 598 1.11 12.31 5.38
CA GLN A 598 -0.08 12.69 4.64
C GLN A 598 -0.57 11.52 3.77
N PRO A 599 -1.89 11.36 3.58
CA PRO A 599 -2.44 10.30 2.73
C PRO A 599 -2.10 10.52 1.25
N ASP A 600 -2.04 11.78 0.82
CA ASP A 600 -1.83 12.18 -0.56
C ASP A 600 -0.48 12.85 -0.80
N LYS A 601 -0.02 12.81 -2.05
CA LYS A 601 1.24 13.43 -2.47
C LYS A 601 1.12 14.96 -2.54
N VAL A 602 1.67 15.65 -1.55
CA VAL A 602 1.72 17.13 -1.50
C VAL A 602 3.03 17.63 -2.10
N ALA A 603 3.01 18.78 -2.79
CA ALA A 603 4.20 19.38 -3.39
C ALA A 603 5.30 19.62 -2.34
N LEU A 604 6.55 19.27 -2.67
CA LEU A 604 7.70 19.37 -1.77
C LEU A 604 7.95 20.79 -1.28
N GLU A 605 7.76 21.79 -2.15
CA GLU A 605 7.95 23.19 -1.83
C GLU A 605 7.05 23.65 -0.67
N LYS A 606 5.78 23.18 -0.66
CA LYS A 606 4.84 23.47 0.42
C LYS A 606 5.25 22.81 1.74
N LEU A 607 5.85 21.64 1.67
CA LEU A 607 6.29 20.89 2.85
C LEU A 607 7.56 21.49 3.46
N ILE A 608 8.47 22.00 2.63
CA ILE A 608 9.67 22.71 3.08
C ILE A 608 9.31 24.02 3.78
N GLU A 609 8.24 24.69 3.34
CA GLU A 609 7.75 25.89 4.02
C GLU A 609 7.40 25.67 5.48
N LEU A 610 7.00 24.47 5.87
CA LEU A 610 6.77 24.12 7.27
C LEU A 610 8.06 24.19 8.13
N GLY A 611 9.22 24.05 7.51
CA GLY A 611 10.51 24.12 8.19
C GLY A 611 11.09 25.54 8.27
N LYS A 612 10.45 26.59 7.73
CA LYS A 612 10.98 27.96 7.73
C LYS A 612 11.12 28.56 9.13
N ASP A 613 10.26 28.12 10.05
CA ASP A 613 10.25 28.60 11.44
C ASP A 613 11.08 27.71 12.39
N VAL A 614 11.65 26.62 11.85
CA VAL A 614 12.51 25.71 12.63
C VAL A 614 13.90 26.32 12.76
N ARG A 615 14.42 26.38 13.99
CA ARG A 615 15.78 26.84 14.25
C ARG A 615 16.75 25.71 13.97
N PHE A 616 17.67 25.95 13.06
CA PHE A 616 18.79 25.04 12.78
C PHE A 616 19.97 25.48 13.64
N GLU A 617 20.28 24.75 14.69
CA GLU A 617 21.49 24.96 15.52
C GLU A 617 22.77 24.56 14.79
#